data_3112a5324bacd2168ca8bd37e381778a
#
_entry.id   3112a5324bacd2168ca8bd37e381778a
#
_cell.length_a   1.000
_cell.length_b   1.000
_cell.length_c   1.000
_cell.angle_alpha   90.00
_cell.angle_beta   90.00
_cell.angle_gamma   90.00
#
_symmetry.space_group_name_H-M   'P 1'
#
loop_
_entity.id
_entity.type
_entity.pdbx_description
1 polymer ?
#
loop_
_entity_poly.entity_id
_entity_poly.type
_entity_poly.pdbx_seq_one_letter_code
_entity_poly.pdbx_strand_id
1 'polypeptide(L)'
;MLKKFNATFWVASFLQLMERWAFYGIFTVLGLYLVASTDEGGLGFNHEQKAAIMAYVSAVLYFIPPILGVVADRIGYKLSLVISFIIMGVGYFMLSEATTYAAFFSIFLLAAIGGGFFKPVVNGIVARNTDESTSTIGFGIFYMMVNVGGFLGPAMSSPLRTAYGWRIIFIQGAVVMAINVLVALFLYKEPTTAKKDSKPLLTEIKESVMHIVEALKDKRLTILLLLMVGFWTMFNQLFYTLPNFIEDWVDSSAMSAWINENLPFLGTILTEKGQVKAEWFINIDSFMIIFFQVVVSYFVTKMTHVSAMIKGTIIATLGVTLTFVFNNPWFTIIGTVIFSLGEMASSPTLSAFVAQITPKGKEALYQGTVFLPVAAGNYLTYFISGYLYTRWSDKYTLLGNELAKRSIEMPKNLTKNQYFDLASEKLGMTKAQITEYLWQTYNPSKLWYVICAVGVFAALSLYVYDRVMKKKN
;
A
#
# COMPACT_ATOMS: atom_id res chain seq x y z
N MET A 1 29.68 -1.32 -14.30
CA MET A 1 28.39 -0.67 -14.52
C MET A 1 27.98 0.24 -13.35
N LEU A 2 27.96 -0.24 -12.12
CA LEU A 2 27.59 0.55 -10.92
C LEU A 2 28.47 1.79 -10.68
N LYS A 3 29.72 1.77 -11.09
CA LYS A 3 30.68 2.90 -11.00
C LYS A 3 30.30 4.12 -11.85
N LYS A 4 29.31 4.00 -12.73
CA LYS A 4 28.82 5.12 -13.56
C LYS A 4 27.90 6.08 -12.79
N PHE A 5 27.33 5.64 -11.66
CA PHE A 5 26.43 6.45 -10.85
C PHE A 5 27.22 7.26 -9.83
N ASN A 6 26.91 8.55 -9.74
CA ASN A 6 27.56 9.47 -8.81
C ASN A 6 27.01 9.32 -7.38
N ALA A 7 27.65 9.97 -6.40
CA ALA A 7 27.26 9.90 -5.00
C ALA A 7 25.81 10.40 -4.77
N THR A 8 25.35 11.42 -5.51
CA THR A 8 24.03 12.00 -5.37
C THR A 8 22.93 10.98 -5.74
N PHE A 9 23.16 10.16 -6.77
CA PHE A 9 22.26 9.05 -7.13
C PHE A 9 22.12 8.02 -5.98
N TRP A 10 23.25 7.65 -5.37
CA TRP A 10 23.24 6.67 -4.26
C TRP A 10 22.60 7.23 -3.00
N VAL A 11 22.79 8.53 -2.72
CA VAL A 11 22.10 9.21 -1.61
C VAL A 11 20.59 9.22 -1.86
N ALA A 12 20.13 9.56 -3.06
CA ALA A 12 18.71 9.53 -3.39
C ALA A 12 18.11 8.12 -3.26
N SER A 13 18.82 7.09 -3.74
CA SER A 13 18.42 5.69 -3.64
C SER A 13 18.35 5.22 -2.17
N PHE A 14 19.30 5.64 -1.33
CA PHE A 14 19.27 5.36 0.10
C PHE A 14 18.08 6.07 0.80
N LEU A 15 17.87 7.36 0.53
CA LEU A 15 16.72 8.11 1.07
C LEU A 15 15.39 7.45 0.70
N GLN A 16 15.28 6.91 -0.53
CA GLN A 16 14.11 6.17 -0.99
C GLN A 16 13.92 4.88 -0.19
N LEU A 17 14.97 4.10 -0.01
CA LEU A 17 14.92 2.86 0.78
C LEU A 17 14.43 3.14 2.20
N MET A 18 15.06 4.10 2.88
CA MET A 18 14.74 4.46 4.26
C MET A 18 13.31 5.00 4.40
N GLU A 19 12.87 5.85 3.47
CA GLU A 19 11.50 6.36 3.47
C GLU A 19 10.49 5.24 3.25
N ARG A 20 10.74 4.33 2.33
CA ARG A 20 9.90 3.16 2.13
C ARG A 20 9.88 2.22 3.33
N TRP A 21 11.02 2.02 3.99
CA TRP A 21 11.08 1.28 5.26
C TRP A 21 10.13 1.89 6.31
N ALA A 22 10.22 3.19 6.56
CA ALA A 22 9.33 3.84 7.53
C ALA A 22 7.86 3.74 7.12
N PHE A 23 7.54 4.02 5.86
CA PHE A 23 6.18 3.98 5.34
C PHE A 23 5.56 2.58 5.44
N TYR A 24 6.21 1.56 4.88
CA TYR A 24 5.66 0.20 4.89
C TYR A 24 5.73 -0.46 6.26
N GLY A 25 6.70 -0.09 7.10
CA GLY A 25 6.75 -0.52 8.50
C GLY A 25 5.53 -0.08 9.31
N ILE A 26 4.98 1.10 9.00
CA ILE A 26 3.73 1.59 9.59
C ILE A 26 2.52 1.04 8.82
N PHE A 27 2.48 1.22 7.51
CA PHE A 27 1.29 1.03 6.69
C PHE A 27 0.80 -0.42 6.66
N THR A 28 1.71 -1.40 6.64
CA THR A 28 1.35 -2.82 6.59
C THR A 28 0.58 -3.29 7.82
N VAL A 29 0.88 -2.72 8.98
CA VAL A 29 0.22 -3.06 10.25
C VAL A 29 -0.81 -2.02 10.70
N LEU A 30 -0.92 -0.91 9.97
CA LEU A 30 -1.80 0.21 10.33
C LEU A 30 -3.25 -0.22 10.44
N GLY A 31 -3.74 -1.01 9.47
CA GLY A 31 -5.11 -1.50 9.48
C GLY A 31 -5.43 -2.37 10.70
N LEU A 32 -4.46 -3.13 11.19
CA LEU A 32 -4.58 -3.92 12.41
C LEU A 32 -4.61 -3.02 13.64
N TYR A 33 -3.68 -2.07 13.75
CA TYR A 33 -3.59 -1.12 14.87
C TYR A 33 -4.89 -0.32 15.06
N LEU A 34 -5.45 0.18 13.96
CA LEU A 34 -6.66 0.99 14.00
C LEU A 34 -7.86 0.24 14.56
N VAL A 35 -7.97 -1.07 14.28
CA VAL A 35 -9.12 -1.89 14.71
C VAL A 35 -8.84 -2.78 15.91
N ALA A 36 -7.59 -2.99 16.27
CA ALA A 36 -7.22 -3.81 17.43
C ALA A 36 -7.89 -3.30 18.70
N SER A 37 -8.16 -4.21 19.63
CA SER A 37 -8.82 -3.88 20.90
C SER A 37 -7.97 -2.91 21.73
N THR A 38 -8.62 -2.01 22.46
CA THR A 38 -7.94 -0.99 23.28
C THR A 38 -7.18 -1.58 24.45
N ASP A 39 -7.56 -2.74 24.93
CA ASP A 39 -6.83 -3.50 25.96
C ASP A 39 -5.55 -4.18 25.41
N GLU A 40 -5.43 -4.32 24.09
CA GLU A 40 -4.19 -4.72 23.42
C GLU A 40 -3.39 -3.51 22.89
N GLY A 41 -3.74 -2.30 23.31
CA GLY A 41 -3.08 -1.05 22.90
C GLY A 41 -3.44 -0.56 21.50
N GLY A 42 -4.46 -1.15 20.86
CA GLY A 42 -5.03 -0.66 19.61
C GLY A 42 -5.99 0.51 19.82
N LEU A 43 -6.50 1.09 18.72
CA LEU A 43 -7.43 2.25 18.81
C LEU A 43 -8.91 1.85 18.90
N GLY A 44 -9.27 0.60 18.66
CA GLY A 44 -10.63 0.10 18.74
C GLY A 44 -11.59 0.67 17.69
N PHE A 45 -11.10 1.33 16.64
CA PHE A 45 -11.95 1.88 15.58
C PHE A 45 -12.70 0.77 14.83
N ASN A 46 -13.82 1.13 14.23
CA ASN A 46 -14.51 0.21 13.34
C ASN A 46 -13.84 0.16 11.95
N HIS A 47 -14.19 -0.84 11.14
CA HIS A 47 -13.58 -1.03 9.82
C HIS A 47 -13.90 0.10 8.84
N GLU A 48 -15.04 0.80 8.97
CA GLU A 48 -15.36 1.97 8.15
C GLU A 48 -14.43 3.15 8.47
N GLN A 49 -14.18 3.42 9.75
CA GLN A 49 -13.22 4.43 10.20
C GLN A 49 -11.79 4.11 9.74
N LYS A 50 -11.36 2.85 9.92
CA LYS A 50 -10.06 2.36 9.43
C LYS A 50 -9.93 2.58 7.92
N ALA A 51 -10.92 2.14 7.16
CA ALA A 51 -10.89 2.24 5.70
C ALA A 51 -10.90 3.69 5.23
N ALA A 52 -11.65 4.59 5.89
CA ALA A 52 -11.64 6.02 5.58
C ALA A 52 -10.25 6.64 5.82
N ILE A 53 -9.60 6.35 6.96
CA ILE A 53 -8.24 6.82 7.24
C ILE A 53 -7.28 6.33 6.14
N MET A 54 -7.23 5.03 5.89
CA MET A 54 -6.27 4.46 4.96
C MET A 54 -6.52 4.91 3.52
N ALA A 55 -7.78 4.86 3.06
CA ALA A 55 -8.13 5.14 1.67
C ALA A 55 -7.99 6.64 1.32
N TYR A 56 -8.55 7.53 2.14
CA TYR A 56 -8.55 8.96 1.82
C TYR A 56 -7.17 9.57 1.97
N VAL A 57 -6.42 9.19 3.01
CA VAL A 57 -5.05 9.68 3.20
C VAL A 57 -4.14 9.18 2.07
N SER A 58 -4.26 7.91 1.68
CA SER A 58 -3.49 7.38 0.54
C SER A 58 -3.90 8.00 -0.78
N ALA A 59 -5.18 8.29 -1.00
CA ALA A 59 -5.63 9.01 -2.19
C ALA A 59 -4.96 10.39 -2.31
N VAL A 60 -4.88 11.14 -1.21
CA VAL A 60 -4.17 12.44 -1.17
C VAL A 60 -2.68 12.27 -1.43
N LEU A 61 -2.02 11.27 -0.83
CA LEU A 61 -0.61 10.96 -1.03
C LEU A 61 -0.25 10.74 -2.51
N TYR A 62 -1.17 10.20 -3.32
CA TYR A 62 -0.96 9.96 -4.74
C TYR A 62 -1.50 11.07 -5.64
N PHE A 63 -2.40 11.92 -5.16
CA PHE A 63 -2.97 13.03 -5.93
C PHE A 63 -2.14 14.32 -5.84
N ILE A 64 -1.50 14.61 -4.71
CA ILE A 64 -0.81 15.88 -4.43
C ILE A 64 0.59 16.05 -5.06
N PRO A 65 1.36 14.98 -5.43
CA PRO A 65 2.73 15.11 -5.93
C PRO A 65 2.91 16.06 -7.12
N PRO A 66 2.02 16.15 -8.11
CA PRO A 66 2.19 17.11 -9.21
C PRO A 66 2.22 18.58 -8.76
N ILE A 67 1.46 18.90 -7.71
CA ILE A 67 1.39 20.25 -7.14
C ILE A 67 2.66 20.53 -6.32
N LEU A 68 3.04 19.59 -5.48
CA LEU A 68 4.21 19.74 -4.60
C LEU A 68 5.54 19.68 -5.37
N GLY A 69 5.56 19.01 -6.52
CA GLY A 69 6.72 19.02 -7.43
C GLY A 69 7.05 20.42 -7.95
N VAL A 70 6.04 21.22 -8.32
CA VAL A 70 6.23 22.62 -8.73
C VAL A 70 6.83 23.45 -7.59
N VAL A 71 6.35 23.24 -6.36
CA VAL A 71 6.91 23.92 -5.18
C VAL A 71 8.37 23.51 -4.98
N ALA A 72 8.66 22.21 -5.10
CA ALA A 72 10.00 21.65 -4.93
C ALA A 72 11.01 22.17 -5.97
N ASP A 73 10.60 22.30 -7.24
CA ASP A 73 11.45 22.88 -8.30
C ASP A 73 11.82 24.35 -8.01
N ARG A 74 10.99 25.03 -7.25
CA ARG A 74 11.17 26.44 -6.89
C ARG A 74 12.08 26.65 -5.68
N ILE A 75 11.84 25.91 -4.60
CA ILE A 75 12.59 26.07 -3.34
C ILE A 75 13.90 25.28 -3.31
N GLY A 76 14.09 24.39 -4.31
CA GLY A 76 15.23 23.49 -4.40
C GLY A 76 14.99 22.12 -3.75
N TYR A 77 15.66 21.12 -4.27
CA TYR A 77 15.43 19.73 -3.88
C TYR A 77 15.94 19.41 -2.46
N LYS A 78 17.06 20.02 -2.06
CA LYS A 78 17.60 19.83 -0.69
C LYS A 78 16.61 20.29 0.37
N LEU A 79 16.12 21.52 0.24
CA LEU A 79 15.16 22.08 1.18
C LEU A 79 13.84 21.30 1.17
N SER A 80 13.39 20.91 -0.02
CA SER A 80 12.18 20.08 -0.19
C SER A 80 12.28 18.73 0.52
N LEU A 81 13.42 18.03 0.41
CA LEU A 81 13.68 16.77 1.13
C LEU A 81 13.64 16.98 2.64
N VAL A 82 14.33 18.01 3.14
CA VAL A 82 14.39 18.31 4.58
C VAL A 82 12.99 18.62 5.12
N ILE A 83 12.21 19.47 4.45
CA ILE A 83 10.83 19.81 4.84
C ILE A 83 9.96 18.55 4.82
N SER A 84 10.04 17.75 3.77
CA SER A 84 9.29 16.50 3.64
C SER A 84 9.56 15.56 4.80
N PHE A 85 10.83 15.28 5.10
CA PHE A 85 11.19 14.35 6.18
C PHE A 85 10.86 14.89 7.56
N ILE A 86 10.94 16.22 7.79
CA ILE A 86 10.49 16.83 9.05
C ILE A 86 8.97 16.64 9.22
N ILE A 87 8.19 16.95 8.18
CA ILE A 87 6.71 16.80 8.22
C ILE A 87 6.34 15.33 8.46
N MET A 88 6.97 14.40 7.75
CA MET A 88 6.72 12.96 7.95
C MET A 88 7.15 12.49 9.33
N GLY A 89 8.35 12.87 9.78
CA GLY A 89 8.89 12.46 11.08
C GLY A 89 8.07 12.98 12.25
N VAL A 90 7.70 14.27 12.23
CA VAL A 90 6.81 14.87 13.23
C VAL A 90 5.43 14.22 13.16
N GLY A 91 4.89 14.01 11.95
CA GLY A 91 3.62 13.32 11.75
C GLY A 91 3.63 11.91 12.34
N TYR A 92 4.64 11.09 12.05
CA TYR A 92 4.77 9.75 12.62
C TYR A 92 4.92 9.78 14.13
N PHE A 93 5.73 10.69 14.68
CA PHE A 93 5.83 10.83 16.12
C PHE A 93 4.49 11.19 16.76
N MET A 94 3.75 12.15 16.20
CA MET A 94 2.42 12.55 16.71
C MET A 94 1.39 11.42 16.59
N LEU A 95 1.47 10.55 15.54
CA LEU A 95 0.60 9.37 15.43
C LEU A 95 0.78 8.40 16.58
N SER A 96 1.97 8.33 17.19
CA SER A 96 2.22 7.47 18.36
C SER A 96 1.40 7.87 19.60
N GLU A 97 0.90 9.10 19.65
CA GLU A 97 0.10 9.65 20.75
C GLU A 97 -1.39 9.87 20.40
N ALA A 98 -1.74 9.72 19.12
CA ALA A 98 -3.08 10.01 18.64
C ALA A 98 -4.04 8.86 18.98
N THR A 99 -5.02 9.14 19.83
CA THR A 99 -6.03 8.17 20.30
C THR A 99 -7.42 8.37 19.71
N THR A 100 -7.70 9.56 19.17
CA THR A 100 -9.01 9.88 18.60
C THR A 100 -8.98 9.79 17.08
N TYR A 101 -10.13 9.44 16.48
CA TYR A 101 -10.27 9.35 15.02
C TYR A 101 -9.86 10.64 14.31
N ALA A 102 -10.36 11.81 14.80
CA ALA A 102 -10.07 13.08 14.16
C ALA A 102 -8.59 13.47 14.24
N ALA A 103 -7.95 13.26 15.41
CA ALA A 103 -6.52 13.51 15.58
C ALA A 103 -5.69 12.60 14.68
N PHE A 104 -5.97 11.29 14.70
CA PHE A 104 -5.24 10.32 13.89
C PHE A 104 -5.37 10.62 12.40
N PHE A 105 -6.58 10.86 11.90
CA PHE A 105 -6.84 11.20 10.51
C PHE A 105 -6.08 12.46 10.07
N SER A 106 -6.17 13.54 10.86
CA SER A 106 -5.54 14.83 10.53
C SER A 106 -4.01 14.74 10.53
N ILE A 107 -3.43 14.05 11.53
CA ILE A 107 -1.98 13.88 11.64
C ILE A 107 -1.45 12.96 10.50
N PHE A 108 -2.18 11.90 10.19
CA PHE A 108 -1.78 11.01 9.09
C PHE A 108 -1.88 11.70 7.72
N LEU A 109 -2.89 12.57 7.54
CA LEU A 109 -2.99 13.43 6.37
C LEU A 109 -1.80 14.38 6.25
N LEU A 110 -1.34 14.99 7.37
CA LEU A 110 -0.14 15.81 7.40
C LEU A 110 1.10 15.00 6.98
N ALA A 111 1.28 13.78 7.51
CA ALA A 111 2.37 12.91 7.11
C ALA A 111 2.31 12.55 5.62
N ALA A 112 1.11 12.31 5.08
CA ALA A 112 0.91 12.04 3.64
C ALA A 112 1.27 13.23 2.75
N ILE A 113 1.03 14.46 3.19
CA ILE A 113 1.49 15.68 2.49
C ILE A 113 3.02 15.69 2.42
N GLY A 114 3.70 15.36 3.52
CA GLY A 114 5.16 15.18 3.53
C GLY A 114 5.63 14.16 2.49
N GLY A 115 5.02 12.96 2.47
CA GLY A 115 5.33 11.92 1.48
C GLY A 115 5.03 12.34 0.04
N GLY A 116 3.95 13.11 -0.17
CA GLY A 116 3.62 13.71 -1.48
C GLY A 116 4.67 14.71 -1.96
N PHE A 117 5.34 15.39 -1.05
CA PHE A 117 6.47 16.27 -1.36
C PHE A 117 7.74 15.50 -1.75
N PHE A 118 8.01 14.39 -1.07
CA PHE A 118 9.19 13.55 -1.28
C PHE A 118 9.21 12.91 -2.67
N LYS A 119 8.09 12.34 -3.12
CA LYS A 119 8.02 11.52 -4.35
C LYS A 119 8.53 12.22 -5.62
N PRO A 120 8.06 13.43 -5.99
CA PRO A 120 8.55 14.09 -7.21
C PRO A 120 10.02 14.49 -7.09
N VAL A 121 10.47 14.88 -5.90
CA VAL A 121 11.85 15.32 -5.65
C VAL A 121 12.84 14.19 -5.86
N VAL A 122 12.62 13.04 -5.21
CA VAL A 122 13.56 11.92 -5.32
C VAL A 122 13.62 11.34 -6.73
N ASN A 123 12.47 11.25 -7.43
CA ASN A 123 12.43 10.84 -8.83
C ASN A 123 13.17 11.85 -9.72
N GLY A 124 13.01 13.15 -9.47
CA GLY A 124 13.73 14.21 -10.17
C GLY A 124 15.24 14.14 -9.95
N ILE A 125 15.71 13.81 -8.74
CA ILE A 125 17.13 13.60 -8.45
C ILE A 125 17.69 12.43 -9.26
N VAL A 126 16.99 11.29 -9.27
CA VAL A 126 17.40 10.11 -10.04
C VAL A 126 17.47 10.44 -11.55
N ALA A 127 16.45 11.10 -12.08
CA ALA A 127 16.40 11.48 -13.49
C ALA A 127 17.56 12.42 -13.89
N ARG A 128 17.92 13.40 -13.04
CA ARG A 128 19.02 14.34 -13.29
C ARG A 128 20.41 13.71 -13.17
N ASN A 129 20.54 12.57 -12.49
CA ASN A 129 21.81 11.87 -12.27
C ASN A 129 21.94 10.58 -13.10
N THR A 130 21.09 10.44 -14.12
CA THR A 130 21.12 9.36 -15.13
C THR A 130 21.06 9.97 -16.53
N ASP A 131 21.68 9.30 -17.49
CA ASP A 131 21.67 9.64 -18.92
C ASP A 131 20.94 8.54 -19.74
N GLU A 132 20.83 8.70 -21.06
CA GLU A 132 20.20 7.71 -21.96
C GLU A 132 20.79 6.30 -21.80
N SER A 133 22.09 6.19 -21.50
CA SER A 133 22.79 4.90 -21.36
C SER A 133 22.61 4.26 -19.97
N THR A 134 22.26 5.04 -18.96
CA THR A 134 22.20 4.61 -17.55
C THR A 134 20.81 4.70 -16.94
N SER A 135 19.86 5.40 -17.56
CA SER A 135 18.53 5.67 -16.96
C SER A 135 17.76 4.36 -16.65
N THR A 136 17.71 3.43 -17.60
CA THR A 136 16.99 2.14 -17.39
C THR A 136 17.53 1.39 -16.18
N ILE A 137 18.85 1.35 -16.01
CA ILE A 137 19.49 0.67 -14.88
C ILE A 137 19.32 1.49 -13.61
N GLY A 138 19.47 2.80 -13.70
CA GLY A 138 19.30 3.71 -12.56
C GLY A 138 17.90 3.63 -11.96
N PHE A 139 16.86 3.71 -12.78
CA PHE A 139 15.49 3.54 -12.31
C PHE A 139 15.20 2.10 -11.84
N GLY A 140 15.84 1.09 -12.43
CA GLY A 140 15.78 -0.29 -11.95
C GLY A 140 16.36 -0.46 -10.54
N ILE A 141 17.54 0.12 -10.27
CA ILE A 141 18.14 0.13 -8.92
C ILE A 141 17.22 0.90 -7.95
N PHE A 142 16.74 2.05 -8.36
CA PHE A 142 15.84 2.87 -7.55
C PHE A 142 14.56 2.11 -7.17
N TYR A 143 13.94 1.40 -8.12
CA TYR A 143 12.77 0.56 -7.86
C TYR A 143 13.09 -0.63 -6.94
N MET A 144 14.25 -1.24 -7.10
CA MET A 144 14.73 -2.28 -6.18
C MET A 144 14.84 -1.73 -4.75
N MET A 145 15.36 -0.51 -4.55
CA MET A 145 15.43 0.13 -3.22
C MET A 145 14.06 0.37 -2.61
N VAL A 146 13.03 0.68 -3.42
CA VAL A 146 11.62 0.74 -2.96
C VAL A 146 11.19 -0.59 -2.33
N ASN A 147 11.45 -1.70 -3.02
CA ASN A 147 11.03 -3.02 -2.57
C ASN A 147 11.86 -3.55 -1.40
N VAL A 148 13.17 -3.25 -1.37
CA VAL A 148 14.02 -3.57 -0.20
C VAL A 148 13.49 -2.84 1.04
N GLY A 149 13.18 -1.55 0.94
CA GLY A 149 12.55 -0.78 2.02
C GLY A 149 11.19 -1.34 2.41
N GLY A 150 10.37 -1.73 1.42
CA GLY A 150 9.07 -2.36 1.61
C GLY A 150 9.13 -3.67 2.38
N PHE A 151 10.15 -4.48 2.13
CA PHE A 151 10.41 -5.73 2.87
C PHE A 151 10.96 -5.48 4.28
N LEU A 152 11.95 -4.59 4.41
CA LEU A 152 12.58 -4.29 5.70
C LEU A 152 11.61 -3.63 6.68
N GLY A 153 10.65 -2.82 6.19
CA GLY A 153 9.68 -2.14 7.02
C GLY A 153 8.92 -3.12 7.94
N PRO A 154 8.08 -3.99 7.42
CA PRO A 154 7.36 -4.98 8.21
C PRO A 154 8.28 -5.94 8.97
N ALA A 155 9.41 -6.35 8.36
CA ALA A 155 10.37 -7.27 8.98
C ALA A 155 10.98 -6.71 10.27
N MET A 156 11.17 -5.39 10.35
CA MET A 156 11.67 -4.73 11.56
C MET A 156 10.54 -4.31 12.51
N SER A 157 9.41 -3.83 11.96
CA SER A 157 8.27 -3.38 12.77
C SER A 157 7.60 -4.51 13.55
N SER A 158 7.53 -5.71 12.96
CA SER A 158 6.86 -6.86 13.58
C SER A 158 7.53 -7.30 14.90
N PRO A 159 8.84 -7.56 14.98
CA PRO A 159 9.49 -7.89 16.26
C PRO A 159 9.49 -6.73 17.25
N LEU A 160 9.66 -5.48 16.79
CA LEU A 160 9.60 -4.32 17.67
C LEU A 160 8.22 -4.16 18.30
N ARG A 161 7.14 -4.36 17.53
CA ARG A 161 5.77 -4.34 18.04
C ARG A 161 5.55 -5.38 19.13
N THR A 162 6.08 -6.58 18.96
CA THR A 162 5.95 -7.65 19.96
C THR A 162 6.69 -7.30 21.27
N ALA A 163 7.86 -6.69 21.15
CA ALA A 163 8.69 -6.35 22.33
C ALA A 163 8.20 -5.09 23.06
N TYR A 164 7.67 -4.08 22.34
CA TYR A 164 7.41 -2.74 22.87
C TYR A 164 6.00 -2.19 22.58
N GLY A 165 5.10 -3.01 22.02
CA GLY A 165 3.74 -2.61 21.67
C GLY A 165 3.64 -1.76 20.40
N TRP A 166 2.45 -1.22 20.12
CA TRP A 166 2.15 -0.53 18.87
C TRP A 166 2.87 0.81 18.68
N ARG A 167 3.10 1.54 19.77
CA ARG A 167 3.70 2.88 19.75
C ARG A 167 5.07 2.91 19.06
N ILE A 168 5.88 1.87 19.26
CA ILE A 168 7.25 1.78 18.74
C ILE A 168 7.31 1.84 17.21
N ILE A 169 6.26 1.39 16.51
CA ILE A 169 6.18 1.37 15.05
C ILE A 169 6.24 2.80 14.50
N PHE A 170 5.49 3.70 15.11
CA PHE A 170 5.46 5.11 14.73
C PHE A 170 6.76 5.82 15.13
N ILE A 171 7.30 5.52 16.32
CA ILE A 171 8.58 6.05 16.78
C ILE A 171 9.71 5.60 15.85
N GLN A 172 9.75 4.33 15.46
CA GLN A 172 10.70 3.82 14.46
C GLN A 172 10.61 4.61 13.16
N GLY A 173 9.40 4.84 12.64
CA GLY A 173 9.18 5.65 11.45
C GLY A 173 9.73 7.07 11.62
N ALA A 174 9.47 7.71 12.76
CA ALA A 174 9.97 9.05 13.07
C ALA A 174 11.51 9.10 13.15
N VAL A 175 12.14 8.11 13.79
CA VAL A 175 13.61 7.99 13.87
C VAL A 175 14.21 7.81 12.47
N VAL A 176 13.63 6.96 11.63
CA VAL A 176 14.09 6.78 10.25
C VAL A 176 13.98 8.09 9.46
N MET A 177 12.90 8.85 9.64
CA MET A 177 12.78 10.17 9.01
C MET A 177 13.80 11.18 9.55
N ALA A 178 14.12 11.16 10.85
CA ALA A 178 15.19 11.99 11.41
C ALA A 178 16.56 11.65 10.81
N ILE A 179 16.87 10.37 10.61
CA ILE A 179 18.07 9.93 9.88
C ILE A 179 18.07 10.50 8.47
N ASN A 180 16.94 10.42 7.75
CA ASN A 180 16.81 10.98 6.41
C ASN A 180 17.02 12.50 6.37
N VAL A 181 16.59 13.25 7.40
CA VAL A 181 16.90 14.69 7.52
C VAL A 181 18.41 14.90 7.58
N LEU A 182 19.12 14.14 8.42
CA LEU A 182 20.58 14.24 8.53
C LEU A 182 21.28 13.88 7.22
N VAL A 183 20.87 12.81 6.57
CA VAL A 183 21.40 12.40 5.26
C VAL A 183 21.16 13.49 4.21
N ALA A 184 19.95 14.07 4.15
CA ALA A 184 19.62 15.14 3.21
C ALA A 184 20.45 16.41 3.49
N LEU A 185 20.67 16.77 4.75
CA LEU A 185 21.45 17.95 5.13
C LEU A 185 22.95 17.80 4.83
N PHE A 186 23.53 16.66 5.16
CA PHE A 186 24.99 16.49 5.16
C PHE A 186 25.54 15.78 3.92
N LEU A 187 24.77 14.84 3.34
CA LEU A 187 25.25 14.01 2.23
C LEU A 187 24.67 14.41 0.88
N TYR A 188 23.46 14.97 0.84
CA TYR A 188 22.87 15.39 -0.42
C TYR A 188 23.47 16.74 -0.86
N LYS A 189 24.04 16.76 -2.05
CA LYS A 189 24.56 17.98 -2.70
C LYS A 189 23.62 18.40 -3.79
N GLU A 190 23.06 19.61 -3.67
CA GLU A 190 22.18 20.16 -4.67
C GLU A 190 23.00 20.61 -5.90
N PRO A 191 22.61 20.21 -7.13
CA PRO A 191 23.19 20.81 -8.34
C PRO A 191 22.85 22.29 -8.39
N THR A 192 23.81 23.14 -8.81
CA THR A 192 23.77 24.61 -8.76
C THR A 192 22.71 25.29 -9.67
N THR A 193 21.73 24.58 -10.17
CA THR A 193 20.74 25.05 -11.14
C THR A 193 19.33 25.16 -10.57
N ALA A 194 19.14 25.95 -9.52
CA ALA A 194 17.81 26.47 -9.21
C ALA A 194 17.43 27.49 -10.30
N LYS A 195 16.39 27.21 -11.09
CA LYS A 195 15.84 28.17 -12.05
C LYS A 195 15.31 29.37 -11.29
N LYS A 196 15.94 30.55 -11.54
CA LYS A 196 15.59 31.81 -10.89
C LYS A 196 14.48 32.59 -11.60
N ASP A 197 14.06 32.16 -12.78
CA ASP A 197 12.98 32.81 -13.55
C ASP A 197 11.65 32.18 -13.24
N SER A 198 10.98 32.70 -12.21
CA SER A 198 9.76 32.12 -11.74
C SER A 198 8.56 33.04 -12.00
N LYS A 199 7.60 32.54 -12.76
CA LYS A 199 6.21 33.03 -12.76
C LYS A 199 5.68 33.01 -11.32
N PRO A 200 4.58 33.70 -10.98
CA PRO A 200 3.92 33.54 -9.68
C PRO A 200 3.61 32.08 -9.37
N LEU A 201 3.88 31.62 -8.14
CA LEU A 201 3.71 30.19 -7.74
C LEU A 201 2.32 29.64 -8.09
N LEU A 202 1.28 30.44 -7.87
CA LEU A 202 -0.10 30.04 -8.20
C LEU A 202 -0.29 29.80 -9.70
N THR A 203 0.40 30.55 -10.54
CA THR A 203 0.37 30.37 -12.00
C THR A 203 1.04 29.07 -12.41
N GLU A 204 2.19 28.75 -11.84
CA GLU A 204 2.91 27.49 -12.11
C GLU A 204 2.12 26.26 -11.63
N ILE A 205 1.48 26.33 -10.44
CA ILE A 205 0.58 25.28 -9.96
C ILE A 205 -0.61 25.13 -10.92
N LYS A 206 -1.22 26.23 -11.33
CA LYS A 206 -2.33 26.21 -12.29
C LYS A 206 -1.91 25.60 -13.62
N GLU A 207 -0.74 25.97 -14.14
CA GLU A 207 -0.18 25.37 -15.35
C GLU A 207 0.05 23.87 -15.18
N SER A 208 0.60 23.41 -14.05
CA SER A 208 0.81 21.99 -13.78
C SER A 208 -0.52 21.21 -13.75
N VAL A 209 -1.55 21.74 -13.10
CA VAL A 209 -2.89 21.15 -13.10
C VAL A 209 -3.50 21.16 -14.50
N MET A 210 -3.36 22.28 -15.23
CA MET A 210 -3.84 22.38 -16.61
C MET A 210 -3.14 21.40 -17.54
N HIS A 211 -1.87 21.12 -17.33
CA HIS A 211 -1.12 20.10 -18.05
C HIS A 211 -1.70 18.70 -17.84
N ILE A 212 -2.06 18.34 -16.60
CA ILE A 212 -2.76 17.06 -16.33
C ILE A 212 -4.09 17.03 -17.09
N VAL A 213 -4.88 18.09 -17.01
CA VAL A 213 -6.16 18.20 -17.74
C VAL A 213 -5.95 18.10 -19.25
N GLU A 214 -4.88 18.68 -19.78
CA GLU A 214 -4.53 18.56 -21.19
C GLU A 214 -4.19 17.11 -21.58
N ALA A 215 -3.40 16.41 -20.78
CA ALA A 215 -3.10 14.99 -21.01
C ALA A 215 -4.38 14.14 -21.00
N LEU A 216 -5.32 14.45 -20.10
CA LEU A 216 -6.62 13.76 -20.01
C LEU A 216 -7.58 14.04 -21.18
N LYS A 217 -7.28 15.00 -22.09
CA LYS A 217 -8.00 15.14 -23.36
C LYS A 217 -7.66 14.03 -24.35
N ASP A 218 -6.52 13.35 -24.16
CA ASP A 218 -6.21 12.14 -24.91
C ASP A 218 -7.12 11.00 -24.46
N LYS A 219 -8.09 10.66 -25.33
CA LYS A 219 -9.10 9.63 -25.06
C LYS A 219 -8.46 8.25 -24.82
N ARG A 220 -7.33 7.96 -25.48
CA ARG A 220 -6.64 6.66 -25.32
C ARG A 220 -6.08 6.55 -23.91
N LEU A 221 -5.39 7.59 -23.46
CA LEU A 221 -4.84 7.66 -22.11
C LEU A 221 -5.95 7.62 -21.06
N THR A 222 -6.94 8.50 -21.18
CA THR A 222 -8.00 8.64 -20.17
C THR A 222 -8.81 7.36 -19.98
N ILE A 223 -9.20 6.68 -21.06
CA ILE A 223 -9.92 5.41 -20.96
C ILE A 223 -9.03 4.38 -20.27
N LEU A 224 -7.75 4.26 -20.63
CA LEU A 224 -6.84 3.32 -19.98
C LEU A 224 -6.72 3.60 -18.48
N LEU A 225 -6.51 4.87 -18.09
CA LEU A 225 -6.39 5.25 -16.68
C LEU A 225 -7.67 4.89 -15.89
N LEU A 226 -8.86 5.15 -16.48
CA LEU A 226 -10.13 4.78 -15.86
C LEU A 226 -10.26 3.25 -15.67
N LEU A 227 -9.83 2.46 -16.64
CA LEU A 227 -9.86 1.00 -16.53
C LEU A 227 -8.89 0.49 -15.46
N MET A 228 -7.74 1.13 -15.32
CA MET A 228 -6.75 0.79 -14.29
C MET A 228 -7.23 1.13 -12.87
N VAL A 229 -8.24 1.96 -12.68
CA VAL A 229 -8.84 2.19 -11.35
C VAL A 229 -9.36 0.87 -10.76
N GLY A 230 -10.01 0.03 -11.58
CA GLY A 230 -10.49 -1.29 -11.15
C GLY A 230 -9.34 -2.20 -10.70
N PHE A 231 -8.22 -2.22 -11.44
CA PHE A 231 -7.01 -2.94 -11.04
C PHE A 231 -6.51 -2.49 -9.67
N TRP A 232 -6.33 -1.17 -9.45
CA TRP A 232 -5.84 -0.65 -8.17
C TRP A 232 -6.83 -0.85 -7.01
N THR A 233 -8.14 -0.83 -7.29
CA THR A 233 -9.15 -1.13 -6.27
C THR A 233 -9.07 -2.59 -5.80
N MET A 234 -8.90 -3.53 -6.72
CA MET A 234 -8.70 -4.95 -6.42
C MET A 234 -7.34 -5.18 -5.75
N PHE A 235 -6.29 -4.58 -6.28
CA PHE A 235 -4.92 -4.65 -5.78
C PHE A 235 -4.82 -4.27 -4.30
N ASN A 236 -5.41 -3.15 -3.93
CA ASN A 236 -5.33 -2.64 -2.57
C ASN A 236 -5.98 -3.55 -1.51
N GLN A 237 -6.77 -4.55 -1.91
CA GLN A 237 -7.37 -5.48 -0.94
C GLN A 237 -6.31 -6.30 -0.20
N LEU A 238 -5.14 -6.55 -0.82
CA LEU A 238 -4.01 -7.20 -0.15
C LEU A 238 -3.53 -6.44 1.10
N PHE A 239 -3.56 -5.10 1.05
CA PHE A 239 -3.00 -4.24 2.11
C PHE A 239 -4.06 -3.69 3.07
N TYR A 240 -5.28 -3.49 2.60
CA TYR A 240 -6.35 -2.84 3.37
C TYR A 240 -7.30 -3.82 4.05
N THR A 241 -7.53 -4.96 3.41
CA THR A 241 -8.57 -5.92 3.82
C THR A 241 -7.98 -7.21 4.35
N LEU A 242 -6.98 -7.76 3.65
CA LEU A 242 -6.41 -9.07 3.97
C LEU A 242 -5.80 -9.13 5.38
N PRO A 243 -5.08 -8.12 5.92
CA PRO A 243 -4.54 -8.21 7.27
C PRO A 243 -5.62 -8.51 8.32
N ASN A 244 -6.73 -7.78 8.24
CA ASN A 244 -7.85 -7.99 9.17
C ASN A 244 -8.56 -9.32 8.92
N PHE A 245 -8.69 -9.74 7.65
CA PHE A 245 -9.28 -11.04 7.34
C PHE A 245 -8.44 -12.20 7.88
N ILE A 246 -7.11 -12.10 7.85
CA ILE A 246 -6.21 -13.07 8.43
C ILE A 246 -6.41 -13.14 9.95
N GLU A 247 -6.39 -12.02 10.66
CA GLU A 247 -6.58 -11.95 12.10
C GLU A 247 -7.97 -12.48 12.53
N ASP A 248 -9.00 -12.22 11.73
CA ASP A 248 -10.35 -12.65 12.06
C ASP A 248 -10.61 -14.13 11.77
N TRP A 249 -10.06 -14.68 10.68
CA TRP A 249 -10.56 -15.93 10.11
C TRP A 249 -9.51 -16.98 9.79
N VAL A 250 -8.24 -16.62 9.55
CA VAL A 250 -7.23 -17.61 9.15
C VAL A 250 -6.59 -18.25 10.37
N ASP A 251 -6.76 -19.56 10.51
CA ASP A 251 -6.10 -20.33 11.55
C ASP A 251 -4.74 -20.84 11.08
N SER A 252 -3.68 -20.20 11.57
CA SER A 252 -2.29 -20.57 11.29
C SER A 252 -1.60 -21.29 12.47
N SER A 253 -2.36 -21.82 13.45
CA SER A 253 -1.82 -22.46 14.66
C SER A 253 -0.91 -23.66 14.33
N ALA A 254 -1.35 -24.53 13.42
CA ALA A 254 -0.55 -25.68 13.00
C ALA A 254 0.75 -25.26 12.30
N MET A 255 0.71 -24.19 11.47
CA MET A 255 1.89 -23.62 10.83
C MET A 255 2.84 -23.00 11.87
N SER A 256 2.30 -22.28 12.84
CA SER A 256 3.04 -21.68 13.94
C SER A 256 3.76 -22.74 14.78
N ALA A 257 3.07 -23.85 15.13
CA ALA A 257 3.67 -24.96 15.84
C ALA A 257 4.84 -25.58 15.06
N TRP A 258 4.64 -25.81 13.75
CA TRP A 258 5.70 -26.34 12.89
C TRP A 258 6.91 -25.40 12.79
N ILE A 259 6.68 -24.07 12.69
CA ILE A 259 7.75 -23.06 12.68
C ILE A 259 8.52 -23.08 14.01
N ASN A 260 7.85 -23.12 15.16
CA ASN A 260 8.49 -23.18 16.45
C ASN A 260 9.37 -24.42 16.61
N GLU A 261 8.93 -25.56 16.08
CA GLU A 261 9.67 -26.83 16.19
C GLU A 261 10.88 -26.88 15.23
N ASN A 262 10.71 -26.44 13.96
CA ASN A 262 11.69 -26.65 12.90
C ASN A 262 12.53 -25.41 12.57
N LEU A 263 12.03 -24.21 12.84
CA LEU A 263 12.66 -22.91 12.53
C LEU A 263 12.54 -21.94 13.72
N PRO A 264 13.03 -22.29 14.92
CA PRO A 264 12.82 -21.49 16.15
C PRO A 264 13.39 -20.06 16.06
N PHE A 265 14.37 -19.84 15.18
CA PHE A 265 14.91 -18.50 14.92
C PHE A 265 13.88 -17.56 14.25
N LEU A 266 12.82 -18.09 13.66
CA LEU A 266 11.70 -17.32 13.13
C LEU A 266 10.58 -17.07 14.16
N GLY A 267 10.77 -17.42 15.42
CA GLY A 267 9.75 -17.21 16.47
C GLY A 267 9.20 -15.77 16.55
N THR A 268 9.97 -14.79 16.14
CA THR A 268 9.53 -13.37 16.09
C THR A 268 8.40 -13.10 15.10
N ILE A 269 8.15 -13.98 14.13
CA ILE A 269 7.02 -13.85 13.19
C ILE A 269 5.71 -14.37 13.79
N LEU A 270 5.74 -14.96 14.96
CA LEU A 270 4.58 -15.55 15.62
C LEU A 270 3.96 -14.58 16.63
N THR A 271 2.67 -14.70 16.83
CA THR A 271 1.92 -14.00 17.89
C THR A 271 2.04 -14.77 19.21
N GLU A 272 1.78 -14.11 20.35
CA GLU A 272 1.68 -14.77 21.66
C GLU A 272 0.54 -15.80 21.70
N LYS A 273 -0.47 -15.64 20.83
CA LYS A 273 -1.61 -16.58 20.70
C LYS A 273 -1.29 -17.80 19.81
N GLY A 274 -0.04 -17.98 19.40
CA GLY A 274 0.38 -19.10 18.57
C GLY A 274 -0.13 -19.05 17.12
N GLN A 275 -0.25 -17.85 16.55
CA GLN A 275 -0.59 -17.64 15.15
C GLN A 275 0.59 -16.99 14.42
N VAL A 276 0.67 -17.14 13.09
CA VAL A 276 1.59 -16.36 12.26
C VAL A 276 1.01 -14.96 12.09
N LYS A 277 1.80 -13.91 12.34
CA LYS A 277 1.36 -12.52 12.21
C LYS A 277 0.96 -12.17 10.78
N ALA A 278 -0.15 -11.46 10.60
CA ALA A 278 -0.73 -11.15 9.29
C ALA A 278 0.23 -10.42 8.34
N GLU A 279 1.07 -9.52 8.87
CA GLU A 279 2.04 -8.76 8.07
C GLU A 279 3.07 -9.64 7.35
N TRP A 280 3.34 -10.85 7.82
CA TRP A 280 4.28 -11.76 7.16
C TRP A 280 3.69 -12.42 5.93
N PHE A 281 2.38 -12.69 5.92
CA PHE A 281 1.69 -13.16 4.70
C PHE A 281 1.72 -12.11 3.60
N ILE A 282 1.58 -10.83 3.97
CA ILE A 282 1.62 -9.71 3.03
C ILE A 282 3.05 -9.46 2.56
N ASN A 283 4.05 -9.58 3.45
CA ASN A 283 5.45 -9.33 3.14
C ASN A 283 6.03 -10.33 2.12
N ILE A 284 5.36 -11.47 1.89
CA ILE A 284 5.66 -12.40 0.80
C ILE A 284 5.64 -11.68 -0.54
N ASP A 285 4.73 -10.73 -0.74
CA ASP A 285 4.65 -9.94 -1.96
C ASP A 285 5.94 -9.16 -2.24
N SER A 286 6.40 -8.37 -1.27
CA SER A 286 7.68 -7.65 -1.39
C SER A 286 8.86 -8.58 -1.63
N PHE A 287 8.89 -9.74 -0.95
CA PHE A 287 9.92 -10.77 -1.16
C PHE A 287 9.90 -11.27 -2.62
N MET A 288 8.72 -11.63 -3.13
CA MET A 288 8.56 -12.10 -4.50
C MET A 288 9.05 -11.06 -5.52
N ILE A 289 8.73 -9.79 -5.32
CA ILE A 289 9.15 -8.71 -6.22
C ILE A 289 10.68 -8.58 -6.24
N ILE A 290 11.35 -8.59 -5.07
CA ILE A 290 12.81 -8.46 -4.99
C ILE A 290 13.52 -9.53 -5.82
N PHE A 291 13.07 -10.78 -5.75
CA PHE A 291 13.76 -11.90 -6.39
C PHE A 291 13.27 -12.19 -7.82
N PHE A 292 11.99 -11.97 -8.11
CA PHE A 292 11.39 -12.44 -9.36
C PHE A 292 11.03 -11.32 -10.36
N GLN A 293 11.12 -10.02 -9.99
CA GLN A 293 10.76 -8.93 -10.90
C GLN A 293 11.50 -8.98 -12.23
N VAL A 294 12.81 -9.26 -12.21
CA VAL A 294 13.63 -9.33 -13.44
C VAL A 294 13.17 -10.49 -14.34
N VAL A 295 12.86 -11.64 -13.74
CA VAL A 295 12.38 -12.83 -14.47
C VAL A 295 11.03 -12.54 -15.13
N VAL A 296 10.08 -11.99 -14.37
CA VAL A 296 8.74 -11.62 -14.89
C VAL A 296 8.87 -10.57 -15.98
N SER A 297 9.70 -9.54 -15.77
CA SER A 297 9.95 -8.49 -16.77
C SER A 297 10.47 -9.07 -18.08
N TYR A 298 11.35 -10.07 -18.04
CA TYR A 298 11.82 -10.75 -19.26
C TYR A 298 10.68 -11.40 -20.07
N PHE A 299 9.70 -12.01 -19.40
CA PHE A 299 8.53 -12.55 -20.09
C PHE A 299 7.59 -11.45 -20.61
N VAL A 300 7.45 -10.36 -19.85
CA VAL A 300 6.63 -9.20 -20.22
C VAL A 300 7.16 -8.51 -21.48
N THR A 301 8.49 -8.42 -21.67
CA THR A 301 9.07 -7.82 -22.90
C THR A 301 8.69 -8.54 -24.19
N LYS A 302 8.25 -9.81 -24.12
CA LYS A 302 7.76 -10.59 -25.26
C LYS A 302 6.28 -10.34 -25.60
N MET A 303 5.61 -9.46 -24.85
CA MET A 303 4.19 -9.14 -24.99
C MET A 303 4.00 -7.67 -25.33
N THR A 304 2.84 -7.30 -25.89
CA THR A 304 2.42 -5.89 -25.92
C THR A 304 2.09 -5.43 -24.50
N HIS A 305 2.32 -4.17 -24.19
CA HIS A 305 2.06 -3.60 -22.86
C HIS A 305 0.61 -3.88 -22.38
N VAL A 306 -0.38 -3.67 -23.26
CA VAL A 306 -1.79 -3.92 -22.89
C VAL A 306 -2.05 -5.42 -22.64
N SER A 307 -1.45 -6.33 -23.45
CA SER A 307 -1.57 -7.77 -23.24
C SER A 307 -0.94 -8.20 -21.90
N ALA A 308 0.19 -7.61 -21.52
CA ALA A 308 0.84 -7.89 -20.24
C ALA A 308 -0.03 -7.39 -19.07
N MET A 309 -0.60 -6.17 -19.16
CA MET A 309 -1.54 -5.64 -18.17
C MET A 309 -2.78 -6.52 -18.02
N ILE A 310 -3.39 -7.01 -19.11
CA ILE A 310 -4.55 -7.91 -19.07
C ILE A 310 -4.20 -9.21 -18.33
N LYS A 311 -3.13 -9.89 -18.76
CA LYS A 311 -2.73 -11.16 -18.15
C LYS A 311 -2.32 -10.98 -16.69
N GLY A 312 -1.56 -9.93 -16.39
CA GLY A 312 -1.16 -9.61 -15.04
C GLY A 312 -2.36 -9.30 -14.14
N THR A 313 -3.35 -8.54 -14.64
CA THR A 313 -4.60 -8.27 -13.89
C THR A 313 -5.38 -9.56 -13.61
N ILE A 314 -5.46 -10.49 -14.58
CA ILE A 314 -6.12 -11.78 -14.37
C ILE A 314 -5.38 -12.59 -13.30
N ILE A 315 -4.05 -12.69 -13.39
CA ILE A 315 -3.23 -13.44 -12.43
C ILE A 315 -3.34 -12.81 -11.03
N ALA A 316 -3.23 -11.49 -10.92
CA ALA A 316 -3.37 -10.79 -9.64
C ALA A 316 -4.78 -10.97 -9.04
N THR A 317 -5.83 -10.94 -9.89
CA THR A 317 -7.21 -11.18 -9.45
C THR A 317 -7.38 -12.59 -8.89
N LEU A 318 -6.87 -13.60 -9.58
CA LEU A 318 -6.91 -14.98 -9.09
C LEU A 318 -6.16 -15.12 -7.76
N GLY A 319 -4.98 -14.51 -7.66
CA GLY A 319 -4.16 -14.56 -6.45
C GLY A 319 -4.87 -13.92 -5.25
N VAL A 320 -5.28 -12.64 -5.36
CA VAL A 320 -5.95 -11.94 -4.25
C VAL A 320 -7.29 -12.58 -3.90
N THR A 321 -8.03 -13.08 -4.89
CA THR A 321 -9.29 -13.79 -4.63
C THR A 321 -9.05 -15.02 -3.77
N LEU A 322 -8.03 -15.81 -4.10
CA LEU A 322 -7.69 -17.04 -3.40
C LEU A 322 -7.38 -16.80 -1.91
N THR A 323 -6.80 -15.64 -1.56
CA THR A 323 -6.49 -15.30 -0.16
C THR A 323 -7.73 -15.11 0.72
N PHE A 324 -8.92 -14.88 0.13
CA PHE A 324 -10.18 -14.67 0.84
C PHE A 324 -11.15 -15.85 0.77
N VAL A 325 -10.90 -16.83 -0.08
CA VAL A 325 -11.83 -17.98 -0.27
C VAL A 325 -11.80 -18.94 0.91
N PHE A 326 -10.62 -19.17 1.48
CA PHE A 326 -10.39 -20.15 2.52
C PHE A 326 -9.83 -19.52 3.78
N ASN A 327 -10.09 -20.13 4.92
CA ASN A 327 -9.51 -19.79 6.23
C ASN A 327 -8.18 -20.52 6.52
N ASN A 328 -7.57 -21.11 5.51
CA ASN A 328 -6.34 -21.90 5.63
C ASN A 328 -5.13 -21.07 5.17
N PRO A 329 -4.07 -20.93 5.99
CA PRO A 329 -2.91 -20.07 5.72
C PRO A 329 -2.14 -20.43 4.44
N TRP A 330 -2.16 -21.69 4.00
CA TRP A 330 -1.50 -22.10 2.77
C TRP A 330 -2.13 -21.46 1.52
N PHE A 331 -3.46 -21.32 1.51
CA PHE A 331 -4.13 -20.60 0.41
C PHE A 331 -3.83 -19.11 0.43
N THR A 332 -3.63 -18.52 1.62
CA THR A 332 -3.17 -17.14 1.74
C THR A 332 -1.76 -16.97 1.16
N ILE A 333 -0.82 -17.88 1.46
CA ILE A 333 0.54 -17.86 0.91
C ILE A 333 0.51 -18.03 -0.61
N ILE A 334 -0.15 -19.07 -1.11
CA ILE A 334 -0.23 -19.36 -2.54
C ILE A 334 -0.91 -18.20 -3.28
N GLY A 335 -2.00 -17.67 -2.72
CA GLY A 335 -2.72 -16.53 -3.27
C GLY A 335 -1.84 -15.28 -3.37
N THR A 336 -1.06 -14.96 -2.33
CA THR A 336 -0.12 -13.83 -2.33
C THR A 336 0.99 -14.03 -3.37
N VAL A 337 1.56 -15.23 -3.48
CA VAL A 337 2.57 -15.54 -4.52
C VAL A 337 2.01 -15.35 -5.93
N ILE A 338 0.80 -15.87 -6.20
CA ILE A 338 0.14 -15.69 -7.51
C ILE A 338 -0.16 -14.21 -7.75
N PHE A 339 -0.65 -13.49 -6.74
CA PHE A 339 -0.90 -12.06 -6.82
C PHE A 339 0.35 -11.29 -7.22
N SER A 340 1.48 -11.53 -6.55
CA SER A 340 2.77 -10.87 -6.83
C SER A 340 3.24 -11.06 -8.27
N LEU A 341 3.05 -12.26 -8.83
CA LEU A 341 3.37 -12.51 -10.25
C LEU A 341 2.53 -11.64 -11.20
N GLY A 342 1.25 -11.47 -10.88
CA GLY A 342 0.34 -10.61 -11.63
C GLY A 342 0.68 -9.12 -11.47
N GLU A 343 1.02 -8.68 -10.27
CA GLU A 343 1.47 -7.32 -9.99
C GLU A 343 2.71 -6.96 -10.79
N MET A 344 3.75 -7.78 -10.71
CA MET A 344 5.01 -7.58 -11.44
C MET A 344 4.82 -7.44 -12.95
N ALA A 345 3.78 -8.06 -13.50
CA ALA A 345 3.45 -7.95 -14.92
C ALA A 345 2.60 -6.72 -15.26
N SER A 346 1.76 -6.22 -14.33
CA SER A 346 0.78 -5.16 -14.62
C SER A 346 1.28 -3.78 -14.22
N SER A 347 1.73 -3.62 -12.98
CA SER A 347 2.00 -2.32 -12.36
C SER A 347 3.11 -1.53 -13.08
N PRO A 348 4.32 -2.07 -13.33
CA PRO A 348 5.36 -1.37 -14.07
C PRO A 348 4.99 -1.11 -15.53
N THR A 349 4.16 -2.00 -16.10
CA THR A 349 3.80 -1.97 -17.52
C THR A 349 2.88 -0.78 -17.85
N LEU A 350 2.09 -0.29 -16.89
CA LEU A 350 1.30 0.93 -17.07
C LEU A 350 2.19 2.13 -17.37
N SER A 351 3.21 2.36 -16.57
CA SER A 351 4.17 3.47 -16.78
C SER A 351 4.90 3.35 -18.11
N ALA A 352 5.31 2.12 -18.49
CA ALA A 352 5.95 1.85 -19.77
C ALA A 352 5.00 2.12 -20.96
N PHE A 353 3.73 1.74 -20.86
CA PHE A 353 2.75 2.02 -21.90
C PHE A 353 2.48 3.53 -22.03
N VAL A 354 2.31 4.23 -20.92
CA VAL A 354 2.11 5.68 -20.92
C VAL A 354 3.32 6.38 -21.57
N ALA A 355 4.55 5.96 -21.27
CA ALA A 355 5.75 6.48 -21.92
C ALA A 355 5.73 6.24 -23.45
N GLN A 356 5.25 5.08 -23.90
CA GLN A 356 5.17 4.74 -25.33
C GLN A 356 4.18 5.61 -26.12
N ILE A 357 3.02 5.95 -25.51
CA ILE A 357 1.98 6.75 -26.20
C ILE A 357 2.21 8.24 -26.05
N THR A 358 3.18 8.65 -25.27
CA THR A 358 3.45 10.07 -24.98
C THR A 358 4.05 10.78 -26.20
N PRO A 359 3.48 11.90 -26.66
CA PRO A 359 4.08 12.75 -27.68
C PRO A 359 5.43 13.33 -27.19
N LYS A 360 6.38 13.47 -28.10
CA LYS A 360 7.70 14.08 -27.80
C LYS A 360 7.55 15.45 -27.13
N GLY A 361 8.26 15.67 -26.03
CA GLY A 361 8.21 16.92 -25.25
C GLY A 361 7.07 17.01 -24.24
N LYS A 362 6.22 15.98 -24.10
CA LYS A 362 5.12 15.91 -23.13
C LYS A 362 5.29 14.77 -22.09
N GLU A 363 6.52 14.25 -21.95
CA GLU A 363 6.81 13.07 -21.13
C GLU A 363 6.41 13.27 -19.66
N ALA A 364 6.81 14.39 -19.06
CA ALA A 364 6.48 14.68 -17.66
C ALA A 364 4.96 14.85 -17.44
N LEU A 365 4.29 15.44 -18.41
CA LEU A 365 2.85 15.69 -18.41
C LEU A 365 2.05 14.38 -18.37
N TYR A 366 2.38 13.43 -19.25
CA TYR A 366 1.71 12.15 -19.33
C TYR A 366 2.05 11.23 -18.14
N GLN A 367 3.35 11.18 -17.75
CA GLN A 367 3.77 10.36 -16.59
C GLN A 367 3.15 10.84 -15.28
N GLY A 368 2.87 12.12 -15.12
CA GLY A 368 2.15 12.66 -13.96
C GLY A 368 0.74 12.06 -13.80
N THR A 369 0.09 11.62 -14.89
CA THR A 369 -1.25 11.05 -14.83
C THR A 369 -1.28 9.59 -14.33
N VAL A 370 -0.16 8.87 -14.33
CA VAL A 370 -0.08 7.45 -13.93
C VAL A 370 -0.53 7.23 -12.47
N PHE A 371 -0.39 8.24 -11.63
CA PHE A 371 -0.80 8.17 -10.24
C PHE A 371 -2.31 8.38 -10.02
N LEU A 372 -3.04 8.91 -10.99
CA LEU A 372 -4.47 9.17 -10.87
C LEU A 372 -5.30 7.88 -10.64
N PRO A 373 -5.10 6.79 -11.41
CA PRO A 373 -5.82 5.55 -11.14
C PRO A 373 -5.44 4.93 -9.79
N VAL A 374 -4.21 5.14 -9.30
CA VAL A 374 -3.79 4.71 -7.96
C VAL A 374 -4.60 5.45 -6.89
N ALA A 375 -4.68 6.78 -6.98
CA ALA A 375 -5.45 7.61 -6.07
C ALA A 375 -6.94 7.23 -6.06
N ALA A 376 -7.53 7.09 -7.25
CA ALA A 376 -8.94 6.70 -7.40
C ALA A 376 -9.19 5.26 -6.90
N GLY A 377 -8.29 4.33 -7.16
CA GLY A 377 -8.36 2.95 -6.66
C GLY A 377 -8.29 2.90 -5.13
N ASN A 378 -7.38 3.66 -4.51
CA ASN A 378 -7.33 3.80 -3.05
C ASN A 378 -8.66 4.32 -2.49
N TYR A 379 -9.22 5.37 -3.11
CA TYR A 379 -10.52 5.91 -2.68
C TYR A 379 -11.64 4.86 -2.75
N LEU A 380 -11.74 4.11 -3.85
CA LEU A 380 -12.77 3.08 -4.03
C LEU A 380 -12.55 1.86 -3.12
N THR A 381 -11.34 1.61 -2.67
CA THR A 381 -11.02 0.54 -1.72
C THR A 381 -11.81 0.69 -0.42
N TYR A 382 -12.18 1.91 -0.01
CA TYR A 382 -13.03 2.18 1.16
C TYR A 382 -14.33 1.35 1.14
N PHE A 383 -14.99 1.23 -0.01
CA PHE A 383 -16.27 0.52 -0.11
C PHE A 383 -16.12 -0.97 0.20
N ILE A 384 -15.04 -1.60 -0.21
CA ILE A 384 -14.79 -3.03 0.03
C ILE A 384 -14.23 -3.23 1.45
N SER A 385 -13.15 -2.55 1.79
CA SER A 385 -12.39 -2.73 3.04
C SER A 385 -13.10 -2.13 4.28
N GLY A 386 -14.00 -1.19 4.09
CA GLY A 386 -14.82 -0.60 5.15
C GLY A 386 -16.26 -1.13 5.11
N TYR A 387 -17.06 -0.62 4.18
CA TYR A 387 -18.49 -0.86 4.16
C TYR A 387 -18.89 -2.34 4.00
N LEU A 388 -18.33 -3.04 3.00
CA LEU A 388 -18.66 -4.44 2.78
C LEU A 388 -18.03 -5.33 3.84
N TYR A 389 -16.76 -5.07 4.20
CA TYR A 389 -16.08 -5.86 5.22
C TYR A 389 -16.85 -5.81 6.56
N THR A 390 -17.23 -4.64 7.03
CA THR A 390 -18.03 -4.50 8.27
C THR A 390 -19.27 -5.37 8.26
N ARG A 391 -19.99 -5.42 7.13
CA ARG A 391 -21.27 -6.14 7.05
C ARG A 391 -21.13 -7.64 6.81
N TRP A 392 -20.08 -8.05 6.15
CA TRP A 392 -19.98 -9.42 5.65
C TRP A 392 -18.89 -10.24 6.32
N SER A 393 -17.85 -9.59 6.83
CA SER A 393 -16.63 -10.28 7.26
C SER A 393 -16.11 -9.83 8.63
N ASP A 394 -16.59 -8.71 9.19
CA ASP A 394 -16.16 -8.29 10.53
C ASP A 394 -16.72 -9.22 11.59
N LYS A 395 -15.83 -9.97 12.24
CA LYS A 395 -16.16 -10.98 13.24
C LYS A 395 -17.03 -10.45 14.39
N TYR A 396 -16.74 -9.23 14.85
CA TYR A 396 -17.49 -8.64 15.97
C TYR A 396 -18.89 -8.21 15.56
N THR A 397 -19.06 -7.66 14.37
CA THR A 397 -20.39 -7.34 13.82
C THR A 397 -21.22 -8.61 13.61
N LEU A 398 -20.61 -9.67 13.07
CA LEU A 398 -21.32 -10.95 12.87
C LEU A 398 -21.69 -11.60 14.20
N LEU A 399 -20.81 -11.55 15.20
CA LEU A 399 -21.10 -12.02 16.56
C LEU A 399 -22.25 -11.21 17.19
N GLY A 400 -22.22 -9.88 17.06
CA GLY A 400 -23.29 -9.02 17.55
C GLY A 400 -24.65 -9.35 16.92
N ASN A 401 -24.69 -9.60 15.62
CA ASN A 401 -25.89 -10.04 14.92
C ASN A 401 -26.41 -11.37 15.45
N GLU A 402 -25.52 -12.32 15.75
CA GLU A 402 -25.91 -13.62 16.30
C GLU A 402 -26.45 -13.50 17.72
N LEU A 403 -25.82 -12.69 18.58
CA LEU A 403 -26.30 -12.44 19.93
C LEU A 403 -27.68 -11.76 19.94
N ALA A 404 -27.87 -10.78 19.04
CA ALA A 404 -29.16 -10.12 18.87
C ALA A 404 -30.27 -11.09 18.44
N LYS A 405 -29.99 -11.99 17.49
CA LYS A 405 -30.94 -13.07 17.10
C LYS A 405 -31.35 -13.98 18.25
N ARG A 406 -30.44 -14.20 19.17
CA ARG A 406 -30.68 -15.03 20.38
C ARG A 406 -31.23 -14.21 21.56
N SER A 407 -31.54 -12.92 21.37
CA SER A 407 -31.98 -12.00 22.40
C SER A 407 -31.02 -11.90 23.59
N ILE A 408 -29.72 -12.03 23.34
CA ILE A 408 -28.67 -11.91 24.33
C ILE A 408 -28.18 -10.46 24.37
N GLU A 409 -28.48 -9.76 25.45
CA GLU A 409 -28.01 -8.39 25.66
C GLU A 409 -26.55 -8.35 26.13
N MET A 410 -25.79 -7.40 25.59
CA MET A 410 -24.40 -7.13 25.92
C MET A 410 -24.21 -5.73 26.51
N PRO A 411 -23.37 -5.56 27.56
CA PRO A 411 -23.01 -4.24 28.07
C PRO A 411 -22.37 -3.34 26.99
N LYS A 412 -22.62 -2.02 27.09
CA LYS A 412 -22.19 -1.08 26.03
C LYS A 412 -20.71 -0.68 26.07
N ASN A 413 -20.04 -0.81 27.21
CA ASN A 413 -18.68 -0.27 27.43
C ASN A 413 -17.62 -1.37 27.53
N LEU A 414 -17.73 -2.42 26.70
CA LEU A 414 -16.77 -3.50 26.66
C LEU A 414 -15.70 -3.23 25.58
N THR A 415 -14.45 -3.59 25.87
CA THR A 415 -13.45 -3.72 24.81
C THR A 415 -13.82 -4.88 23.89
N LYS A 416 -13.22 -4.93 22.69
CA LYS A 416 -13.49 -6.03 21.75
C LYS A 416 -13.20 -7.39 22.36
N ASN A 417 -12.09 -7.53 23.10
CA ASN A 417 -11.74 -8.79 23.76
C ASN A 417 -12.75 -9.15 24.84
N GLN A 418 -13.10 -8.20 25.72
CA GLN A 418 -14.12 -8.40 26.77
C GLN A 418 -15.48 -8.78 26.18
N TYR A 419 -15.84 -8.15 25.05
CA TYR A 419 -17.08 -8.49 24.33
C TYR A 419 -17.07 -9.94 23.84
N PHE A 420 -15.95 -10.39 23.27
CA PHE A 420 -15.81 -11.76 22.78
C PHE A 420 -15.76 -12.77 23.93
N ASP A 421 -15.09 -12.43 25.05
CA ASP A 421 -15.03 -13.30 26.25
C ASP A 421 -16.41 -13.50 26.86
N LEU A 422 -17.15 -12.40 27.07
CA LEU A 422 -18.51 -12.46 27.61
C LEU A 422 -19.48 -13.19 26.66
N ALA A 423 -19.33 -12.99 25.35
CA ALA A 423 -20.13 -13.73 24.38
C ALA A 423 -19.84 -15.24 24.41
N SER A 424 -18.58 -15.62 24.60
CA SER A 424 -18.15 -17.01 24.79
C SER A 424 -18.84 -17.64 26.00
N GLU A 425 -18.85 -16.95 27.12
CA GLU A 425 -19.54 -17.38 28.33
C GLU A 425 -21.05 -17.55 28.12
N LYS A 426 -21.72 -16.50 27.60
CA LYS A 426 -23.17 -16.50 27.38
C LYS A 426 -23.66 -17.52 26.35
N LEU A 427 -22.84 -17.81 25.34
CA LEU A 427 -23.15 -18.82 24.33
C LEU A 427 -22.78 -20.26 24.78
N GLY A 428 -21.97 -20.41 25.84
CA GLY A 428 -21.42 -21.68 26.26
C GLY A 428 -20.49 -22.34 25.23
N MET A 429 -19.81 -21.52 24.43
CA MET A 429 -18.94 -21.93 23.33
C MET A 429 -17.54 -21.34 23.52
N THR A 430 -16.50 -22.11 23.18
CA THR A 430 -15.14 -21.58 23.12
C THR A 430 -15.00 -20.53 21.99
N LYS A 431 -13.99 -19.66 22.09
CA LYS A 431 -13.70 -18.67 21.02
C LYS A 431 -13.50 -19.31 19.63
N ALA A 432 -12.85 -20.49 19.60
CA ALA A 432 -12.65 -21.26 18.37
C ALA A 432 -13.98 -21.77 17.80
N GLN A 433 -14.85 -22.33 18.67
CA GLN A 433 -16.19 -22.78 18.27
C GLN A 433 -17.06 -21.64 17.76
N ILE A 434 -17.01 -20.45 18.39
CA ILE A 434 -17.73 -19.26 17.89
C ILE A 434 -17.20 -18.85 16.52
N THR A 435 -15.88 -18.82 16.35
CA THR A 435 -15.27 -18.45 15.07
C THR A 435 -15.71 -19.40 13.95
N GLU A 436 -15.66 -20.71 14.20
CA GLU A 436 -16.09 -21.73 13.24
C GLU A 436 -17.60 -21.64 12.96
N TYR A 437 -18.43 -21.46 14.00
CA TYR A 437 -19.86 -21.27 13.85
C TYR A 437 -20.20 -20.05 12.99
N LEU A 438 -19.54 -18.91 13.24
CA LEU A 438 -19.75 -17.68 12.45
C LEU A 438 -19.25 -17.85 11.00
N TRP A 439 -18.14 -18.56 10.80
CA TRP A 439 -17.62 -18.86 9.46
C TRP A 439 -18.63 -19.65 8.64
N GLN A 440 -19.19 -20.74 9.22
CA GLN A 440 -20.16 -21.58 8.54
C GLN A 440 -21.51 -20.90 8.34
N THR A 441 -21.98 -20.12 9.34
CA THR A 441 -23.31 -19.53 9.34
C THR A 441 -23.41 -18.29 8.42
N TYR A 442 -22.40 -17.43 8.46
CA TYR A 442 -22.42 -16.13 7.79
C TYR A 442 -21.59 -16.06 6.51
N ASN A 443 -20.73 -17.05 6.30
CA ASN A 443 -19.82 -17.13 5.15
C ASN A 443 -19.06 -15.80 4.91
N PRO A 444 -18.17 -15.38 5.84
CA PRO A 444 -17.44 -14.10 5.71
C PRO A 444 -16.52 -14.06 4.50
N SER A 445 -16.15 -15.23 3.96
CA SER A 445 -15.34 -15.32 2.75
C SER A 445 -16.06 -14.75 1.51
N LYS A 446 -17.39 -14.64 1.50
CA LYS A 446 -18.17 -14.10 0.34
C LYS A 446 -17.70 -12.76 -0.19
N LEU A 447 -16.88 -12.03 0.56
CA LEU A 447 -16.20 -10.81 0.12
C LEU A 447 -15.38 -11.05 -1.16
N TRP A 448 -14.86 -12.27 -1.36
CA TRP A 448 -14.12 -12.65 -2.55
C TRP A 448 -14.91 -12.48 -3.85
N TYR A 449 -16.26 -12.63 -3.82
CA TYR A 449 -17.09 -12.41 -5.01
C TYR A 449 -16.92 -10.99 -5.56
N VAL A 450 -16.92 -9.99 -4.68
CA VAL A 450 -16.76 -8.58 -5.08
C VAL A 450 -15.37 -8.29 -5.56
N ILE A 451 -14.35 -8.79 -4.84
CA ILE A 451 -12.93 -8.59 -5.19
C ILE A 451 -12.66 -9.20 -6.58
N CYS A 452 -13.12 -10.44 -6.79
CA CYS A 452 -13.00 -11.12 -8.07
C CYS A 452 -13.75 -10.38 -9.18
N ALA A 453 -15.00 -9.95 -8.92
CA ALA A 453 -15.81 -9.23 -9.92
C ALA A 453 -15.13 -7.92 -10.35
N VAL A 454 -14.56 -7.14 -9.45
CA VAL A 454 -13.81 -5.91 -9.76
C VAL A 454 -12.59 -6.21 -10.63
N GLY A 455 -11.80 -7.23 -10.27
CA GLY A 455 -10.62 -7.62 -11.04
C GLY A 455 -10.97 -8.20 -12.43
N VAL A 456 -11.98 -9.05 -12.51
CA VAL A 456 -12.47 -9.59 -13.79
C VAL A 456 -13.03 -8.47 -14.68
N PHE A 457 -13.80 -7.55 -14.11
CA PHE A 457 -14.30 -6.38 -14.83
C PHE A 457 -13.14 -5.53 -15.38
N ALA A 458 -12.11 -5.26 -14.58
CA ALA A 458 -10.92 -4.54 -15.02
C ALA A 458 -10.21 -5.27 -16.17
N ALA A 459 -9.99 -6.58 -16.06
CA ALA A 459 -9.33 -7.38 -17.08
C ALA A 459 -10.11 -7.44 -18.38
N LEU A 460 -11.44 -7.67 -18.32
CA LEU A 460 -12.33 -7.69 -19.49
C LEU A 460 -12.38 -6.32 -20.16
N SER A 461 -12.46 -5.25 -19.39
CA SER A 461 -12.47 -3.89 -19.91
C SER A 461 -11.17 -3.53 -20.62
N LEU A 462 -10.03 -3.92 -20.06
CA LEU A 462 -8.71 -3.79 -20.72
C LEU A 462 -8.64 -4.62 -22.00
N TYR A 463 -9.22 -5.82 -22.02
CA TYR A 463 -9.28 -6.66 -23.23
C TYR A 463 -10.11 -5.99 -24.33
N VAL A 464 -11.28 -5.45 -24.00
CA VAL A 464 -12.11 -4.71 -24.95
C VAL A 464 -11.37 -3.47 -25.47
N TYR A 465 -10.70 -2.73 -24.59
CA TYR A 465 -9.85 -1.60 -24.96
C TYR A 465 -8.80 -2.00 -26.00
N ASP A 466 -8.04 -3.07 -25.74
CA ASP A 466 -6.99 -3.56 -26.66
C ASP A 466 -7.56 -3.89 -28.05
N ARG A 467 -8.74 -4.55 -28.10
CA ARG A 467 -9.41 -4.89 -29.35
C ARG A 467 -9.91 -3.68 -30.14
N VAL A 468 -10.46 -2.69 -29.44
CA VAL A 468 -10.96 -1.45 -30.08
C VAL A 468 -9.79 -0.62 -30.62
N MET A 469 -8.70 -0.56 -29.87
CA MET A 469 -7.53 0.22 -30.27
C MET A 469 -6.79 -0.41 -31.46
N LYS A 470 -6.66 -1.74 -31.51
CA LYS A 470 -6.07 -2.47 -32.66
C LYS A 470 -6.86 -2.34 -33.94
N LYS A 471 -8.18 -2.08 -33.89
CA LYS A 471 -9.01 -1.87 -35.07
C LYS A 471 -8.89 -0.45 -35.64
N LYS A 472 -8.32 0.51 -34.88
CA LYS A 472 -8.19 1.92 -35.27
C LYS A 472 -6.79 2.29 -35.78
N ASN A 473 -5.84 1.40 -35.61
CA ASN A 473 -4.49 1.46 -36.23
C ASN A 473 -4.43 0.49 -37.41
#